data_098a874c6fb7b41d45a2497c6ae5930c
#
_entry.id   098a874c6fb7b41d45a2497c6ae5930c
#
_cell.length_a   1.000
_cell.length_b   1.000
_cell.length_c   1.000
_cell.angle_alpha   90.00
_cell.angle_beta   90.00
_cell.angle_gamma   90.00
#
_symmetry.space_group_name_H-M   'P 1'
#
loop_
_entity.id
_entity.type
_entity.pdbx_description
1 polymer ?
#
loop_
_entity_poly.entity_id
_entity_poly.type
_entity_poly.pdbx_seq_one_letter_code
_entity_poly.pdbx_strand_id
1 'polypeptide(L)'
;MKKLIISFKSRNDIFSFSRLLQQNGILNSTINTPKQIGSTCSLSIKCDAQHIEKVKNLLYQIRLKSFNGLFIITNTPYGYQISKIL
;
A
#
# COMPACT_ATOMS: atom_id res chain seq x y z
N MET A 1 10.70 -7.25 -10.26
CA MET A 1 9.67 -7.62 -9.28
C MET A 1 8.91 -6.39 -8.84
N LYS A 2 7.59 -6.46 -8.83
CA LYS A 2 6.74 -5.31 -8.52
C LYS A 2 6.04 -5.51 -7.19
N LYS A 3 5.97 -4.45 -6.40
CA LYS A 3 5.28 -4.45 -5.10
C LYS A 3 4.30 -3.30 -5.06
N LEU A 4 3.24 -3.47 -4.25
CA LEU A 4 2.29 -2.40 -3.97
C LEU A 4 2.65 -1.75 -2.65
N ILE A 5 2.48 -0.43 -2.59
CA ILE A 5 2.57 0.33 -1.35
C ILE A 5 1.23 1.01 -1.15
N ILE A 6 0.61 0.77 0.00
CA ILE A 6 -0.68 1.36 0.33
C ILE A 6 -0.45 2.35 1.47
N SER A 7 -0.77 3.60 1.21
CA SER A 7 -0.48 4.69 2.14
C SER A 7 -1.77 5.24 2.74
N PHE A 8 -1.76 5.40 4.05
CA PHE A 8 -2.83 6.05 4.81
C PHE A 8 -2.21 7.12 5.69
N LYS A 9 -3.00 8.13 6.05
CA LYS A 9 -2.54 9.18 6.97
C LYS A 9 -2.66 8.75 8.43
N SER A 10 -3.51 7.79 8.72
CA SER A 10 -3.76 7.29 10.08
C SER A 10 -3.11 5.93 10.29
N ARG A 11 -2.37 5.80 11.38
CA ARG A 11 -1.76 4.54 11.79
C ARG A 11 -2.82 3.45 12.04
N ASN A 12 -3.93 3.83 12.65
CA ASN A 12 -5.03 2.91 12.91
C ASN A 12 -5.57 2.31 11.62
N ASP A 13 -5.70 3.13 10.58
CA ASP A 13 -6.20 2.65 9.30
C ASP A 13 -5.20 1.70 8.62
N ILE A 14 -3.90 1.94 8.81
CA ILE A 14 -2.87 1.03 8.31
C ILE A 14 -3.03 -0.35 8.94
N PHE A 15 -3.15 -0.42 10.25
CA PHE A 15 -3.29 -1.70 10.93
C PHE A 15 -4.61 -2.38 10.60
N SER A 16 -5.70 -1.61 10.50
CA SER A 16 -7.00 -2.15 10.11
C SER A 16 -6.97 -2.75 8.70
N PHE A 17 -6.39 -2.05 7.76
CA PHE A 17 -6.32 -2.52 6.38
C PHE A 17 -5.36 -3.70 6.24
N SER A 18 -4.24 -3.68 6.96
CA SER A 18 -3.31 -4.81 6.98
C SER A 18 -4.00 -6.08 7.46
N ARG A 19 -4.80 -5.98 8.51
CA ARG A 19 -5.57 -7.11 9.03
C ARG A 19 -6.58 -7.60 8.01
N LEU A 20 -7.25 -6.68 7.33
CA LEU A 20 -8.22 -7.03 6.29
C LEU A 20 -7.54 -7.79 5.15
N LEU A 21 -6.36 -7.37 4.73
CA LEU A 21 -5.59 -8.06 3.72
C LEU A 21 -5.27 -9.49 4.16
N GLN A 22 -4.84 -9.66 5.40
CA GLN A 22 -4.55 -11.00 5.94
C GLN A 22 -5.79 -11.88 5.95
N GLN A 23 -6.95 -11.32 6.30
CA GLN A 23 -8.22 -12.06 6.29
C GLN A 23 -8.61 -12.50 4.88
N ASN A 24 -8.11 -11.82 3.87
CA ASN A 24 -8.36 -12.15 2.46
C ASN A 24 -7.22 -12.98 1.85
N GLY A 25 -6.32 -13.51 2.68
CA GLY A 25 -5.24 -14.37 2.19
C GLY A 25 -4.12 -13.63 1.51
N ILE A 26 -4.01 -12.31 1.72
CA ILE A 26 -2.96 -11.50 1.10
C ILE A 26 -1.86 -11.24 2.12
N LEU A 27 -0.68 -11.80 1.89
CA LEU A 27 0.48 -11.55 2.73
C LEU A 27 0.92 -10.11 2.54
N ASN A 28 1.15 -9.42 3.65
CA ASN A 28 1.58 -8.04 3.61
C ASN A 28 2.48 -7.74 4.81
N SER A 29 3.18 -6.63 4.74
CA SER A 29 4.03 -6.18 5.83
C SER A 29 3.90 -4.67 5.99
N THR A 30 4.15 -4.20 7.20
CA THR A 30 4.21 -2.78 7.49
C THR A 30 5.65 -2.31 7.32
N ILE A 31 5.85 -1.27 6.55
CA ILE A 31 7.17 -0.72 6.25
C ILE A 31 7.21 0.77 6.53
N ASN A 32 8.41 1.32 6.60
CA ASN A 32 8.57 2.78 6.64
C ASN A 32 8.18 3.34 5.28
N THR A 33 7.39 4.41 5.29
CA THR A 33 6.93 5.02 4.05
C THR A 33 8.11 5.58 3.25
N PRO A 34 8.24 5.20 1.97
CA PRO A 34 9.29 5.78 1.12
C PRO A 34 9.11 7.30 1.01
N LYS A 35 10.24 8.02 1.01
CA LYS A 35 10.22 9.48 0.96
C LYS A 35 9.51 10.02 -0.29
N GLN A 36 9.59 9.30 -1.39
CA GLN A 36 8.99 9.70 -2.65
C GLN A 36 7.47 9.77 -2.60
N ILE A 37 6.85 9.10 -1.63
CA ILE A 37 5.39 9.09 -1.52
C ILE A 37 4.88 10.36 -0.84
N GLY A 38 5.69 10.97 0.03
CA GLY A 38 5.32 12.24 0.65
C GLY A 38 4.15 12.15 1.62
N SER A 39 3.96 11.01 2.27
CA SER A 39 2.89 10.83 3.26
C SER A 39 3.27 11.45 4.60
N THR A 40 2.26 11.93 5.34
CA THR A 40 2.44 12.39 6.70
C THR A 40 2.63 11.24 7.69
N CYS A 41 2.15 10.04 7.35
CA CYS A 41 2.35 8.86 8.18
C CYS A 41 3.68 8.19 7.85
N SER A 42 4.42 7.81 8.88
CA SER A 42 5.72 7.16 8.70
C SER A 42 5.61 5.70 8.28
N LEU A 43 4.43 5.10 8.36
CA LEU A 43 4.21 3.69 8.05
C LEU A 43 3.33 3.54 6.82
N SER A 44 3.58 2.46 6.06
CA SER A 44 2.78 2.07 4.91
C SER A 44 2.68 0.55 4.86
N ILE A 45 1.78 0.04 4.04
CA ILE A 45 1.60 -1.40 3.83
C ILE A 45 2.24 -1.79 2.52
N LYS A 46 2.99 -2.88 2.53
CA LYS A 46 3.64 -3.43 1.34
C LYS A 46 3.11 -4.83 1.08
N CYS A 47 2.74 -5.12 -0.16
CA CYS A 47 2.34 -6.46 -0.58
C CYS A 47 2.72 -6.69 -2.03
N ASP A 48 2.55 -7.94 -2.49
CA ASP A 48 2.89 -8.30 -3.86
C ASP A 48 1.92 -7.65 -4.85
N ALA A 49 2.43 -7.20 -5.99
CA ALA A 49 1.62 -6.54 -7.02
C ALA A 49 0.63 -7.46 -7.71
N GLN A 50 0.78 -8.78 -7.59
CA GLN A 50 -0.21 -9.71 -8.15
C GLN A 50 -1.59 -9.53 -7.54
N HIS A 51 -1.70 -8.94 -6.35
CA HIS A 51 -2.96 -8.72 -5.65
C HIS A 51 -3.62 -7.39 -5.96
N ILE A 52 -3.18 -6.69 -7.00
CA ILE A 52 -3.60 -5.33 -7.28
C ILE A 52 -5.11 -5.17 -7.42
N GLU A 53 -5.77 -6.10 -8.13
CA GLU A 53 -7.21 -5.99 -8.33
C GLU A 53 -7.99 -6.19 -7.03
N LYS A 54 -7.58 -7.16 -6.22
CA LYS A 54 -8.22 -7.40 -4.94
C LYS A 54 -8.01 -6.25 -3.98
N VAL A 55 -6.81 -5.69 -3.96
CA VAL A 55 -6.50 -4.52 -3.12
C VAL A 55 -7.36 -3.33 -3.53
N LYS A 56 -7.48 -3.06 -4.82
CA LYS A 56 -8.35 -1.97 -5.32
C LYS A 56 -9.80 -2.18 -4.88
N ASN A 57 -10.31 -3.40 -5.04
CA ASN A 57 -11.68 -3.71 -4.67
C ASN A 57 -11.92 -3.49 -3.18
N LEU A 58 -10.98 -3.91 -2.34
CA LEU A 58 -11.09 -3.70 -0.90
C LEU A 58 -11.05 -2.22 -0.54
N LEU A 59 -10.20 -1.45 -1.19
CA LEU A 59 -10.12 0.00 -0.97
C LEU A 59 -11.44 0.69 -1.33
N TYR A 60 -12.05 0.29 -2.45
CA TYR A 60 -13.34 0.86 -2.85
C TYR A 60 -14.47 0.46 -1.89
N GLN A 61 -14.45 -0.75 -1.37
CA GLN A 61 -15.49 -1.23 -0.47
C GLN A 61 -15.45 -0.56 0.90
N ILE A 62 -14.25 -0.34 1.43
CA ILE A 62 -14.10 0.09 2.82
C ILE A 62 -13.98 1.60 2.97
N ARG A 63 -13.40 2.30 2.01
CA ARG A 63 -13.34 3.77 1.96
C ARG A 63 -12.86 4.39 3.27
N LEU A 64 -11.67 3.98 3.72
CA LEU A 64 -11.07 4.57 4.91
C LEU A 64 -10.72 6.03 4.64
N LYS A 65 -11.12 6.92 5.55
CA LYS A 65 -11.01 8.37 5.35
C LYS A 65 -9.57 8.85 5.21
N SER A 66 -8.64 8.17 5.84
CA SER A 66 -7.25 8.61 5.81
C SER A 66 -6.47 8.05 4.62
N PHE A 67 -7.14 7.38 3.67
CA PHE A 67 -6.45 6.83 2.50
C PHE A 67 -5.70 7.93 1.76
N ASN A 68 -4.40 7.71 1.55
CA ASN A 68 -3.52 8.67 0.90
C ASN A 68 -3.18 8.28 -0.53
N GLY A 69 -3.03 6.99 -0.80
CA GLY A 69 -2.76 6.54 -2.16
C GLY A 69 -2.32 5.10 -2.24
N LEU A 70 -2.47 4.54 -3.43
CA LEU A 70 -1.97 3.22 -3.80
C LEU A 70 -0.87 3.41 -4.84
N PHE A 71 0.30 2.86 -4.56
CA PHE A 71 1.48 3.03 -5.40
C PHE A 71 2.03 1.68 -5.81
N ILE A 72 2.71 1.64 -6.95
CA ILE A 72 3.45 0.46 -7.38
C ILE A 72 4.94 0.80 -7.43
N ILE A 73 5.76 -0.08 -6.83
CA ILE A 73 7.21 0.01 -6.89
C ILE A 73 7.72 -1.02 -7.86
N THR A 74 8.54 -0.59 -8.82
CA THR A 74 9.22 -1.47 -9.77
C THR A 74 10.72 -1.32 -9.59
N ASN A 75 11.43 -2.43 -9.34
CA ASN A 75 12.88 -2.43 -9.27
C ASN A 75 13.46 -2.41 -10.69
N THR A 76 14.42 -1.52 -10.92
CA THR A 76 15.13 -1.41 -12.18
C THR A 76 16.63 -1.53 -11.95
N PRO A 77 17.45 -1.78 -12.99
CA PRO A 77 18.91 -1.81 -12.84
C PRO A 77 19.51 -0.51 -12.30
N TYR A 78 18.78 0.59 -12.41
CA TYR A 78 19.24 1.92 -11.99
C TYR A 78 18.60 2.38 -10.68
N GLY A 79 17.97 1.45 -9.92
CA GLY A 79 17.27 1.76 -8.70
C GLY A 79 15.82 1.29 -8.77
N TYR A 80 14.91 2.05 -8.18
CA TYR A 80 13.50 1.71 -8.25
C TYR A 80 12.66 2.93 -8.66
N GLN A 81 11.49 2.63 -9.23
CA GLN A 81 10.53 3.64 -9.64
C GLN A 81 9.24 3.44 -8.86
N ILE A 82 8.61 4.55 -8.44
CA ILE A 82 7.32 4.54 -7.76
C ILE A 82 6.31 5.28 -8.64
N SER A 83 5.18 4.63 -8.91
CA SER A 83 4.10 5.23 -9.67
C SER A 83 2.81 5.18 -8.86
N LYS A 84 2.05 6.27 -8.86
CA LYS A 84 0.76 6.32 -8.18
C LYS A 84 -0.31 5.69 -9.06
N ILE A 85 -1.11 4.78 -8.48
CA ILE A 85 -2.20 4.11 -9.18
C ILE A 85 -3.54 4.75 -8.82
N LEU A 86 -3.74 5.03 -7.54
CA LEU A 86 -4.98 5.65 -7.04
C LEU A 86 -4.71 6.87 -6.20
#